data_7ff0335c2e6836152617f88581ae34eb
#
_entry.id   7ff0335c2e6836152617f88581ae34eb
#
_cell.length_a   1.000
_cell.length_b   1.000
_cell.length_c   1.000
_cell.angle_alpha   90.00
_cell.angle_beta   90.00
_cell.angle_gamma   90.00
#
_symmetry.space_group_name_H-M   'P 1'
#
loop_
_entity.id
_entity.type
_entity.pdbx_description
1 polymer ?
#
loop_
_entity_poly.entity_id
_entity_poly.type
_entity_poly.pdbx_seq_one_letter_code
_entity_poly.pdbx_strand_id
1 'polypeptide(L)'
;RDNFVADVGARLMIAQVQDSIDAGRVTEEKGPLASRNALQTVTLLDALDEGKYDAALGGGRRDEEKARAKERFFSHRDSFGQWDPKNQRPELWNIFNGRKEHGEHFRVFPLSNWTEMDIWQYIKLENILIPNLYFSHEREVVERSGTLIAVTEHTPLQNDELSESSSKDMVLE
;
A
#
# COMPACT_ATOMS: atom_id res chain seq x y z
N ARG A 1 -0.10 -11.84 -7.63
CA ARG A 1 -0.15 -10.63 -8.48
C ARG A 1 -0.19 -11.01 -9.95
N ASP A 2 0.85 -11.63 -10.49
CA ASP A 2 1.01 -11.86 -11.94
C ASP A 2 -0.10 -12.75 -12.50
N ASN A 3 -0.45 -13.82 -11.79
CA ASN A 3 -1.57 -14.68 -12.17
C ASN A 3 -2.90 -13.92 -12.22
N PHE A 4 -3.18 -13.13 -11.19
CA PHE A 4 -4.41 -12.33 -11.13
C PHE A 4 -4.49 -11.31 -12.28
N VAL A 5 -3.37 -10.64 -12.61
CA VAL A 5 -3.33 -9.69 -13.73
C VAL A 5 -3.59 -10.38 -15.05
N ALA A 6 -3.04 -11.58 -15.24
CA ALA A 6 -3.28 -12.40 -16.42
C ALA A 6 -4.75 -12.85 -16.51
N ASP A 7 -5.33 -13.31 -15.41
CA ASP A 7 -6.72 -13.79 -15.34
C ASP A 7 -7.73 -12.69 -15.69
N VAL A 8 -7.48 -11.45 -15.27
CA VAL A 8 -8.36 -10.31 -15.58
C VAL A 8 -8.02 -9.62 -16.91
N GLY A 9 -6.97 -10.05 -17.60
CA GLY A 9 -6.53 -9.46 -18.87
C GLY A 9 -6.04 -8.01 -18.74
N ALA A 10 -5.52 -7.61 -17.56
CA ALA A 10 -5.03 -6.28 -17.31
C ALA A 10 -3.56 -6.11 -17.73
N ARG A 11 -3.14 -4.87 -17.97
CA ARG A 11 -1.73 -4.54 -18.19
C ARG A 11 -1.02 -4.37 -16.84
N LEU A 12 0.04 -5.12 -16.61
CA LEU A 12 0.92 -4.95 -15.46
C LEU A 12 2.00 -3.90 -15.78
N MET A 13 2.09 -2.86 -14.96
CA MET A 13 3.20 -1.94 -14.91
C MET A 13 3.90 -2.08 -13.55
N ILE A 14 5.20 -2.25 -13.56
CA ILE A 14 6.01 -2.39 -12.35
C ILE A 14 6.96 -1.20 -12.30
N ALA A 15 6.80 -0.36 -11.29
CA ALA A 15 7.72 0.74 -10.97
C ALA A 15 8.46 0.38 -9.67
N GLN A 16 9.79 0.37 -9.73
CA GLN A 16 10.63 -0.02 -8.60
C GLN A 16 11.26 1.21 -7.95
N VAL A 17 11.24 1.26 -6.61
CA VAL A 17 11.94 2.31 -5.85
C VAL A 17 13.43 2.31 -6.16
N GLN A 18 14.01 1.14 -6.45
CA GLN A 18 15.42 1.01 -6.81
C GLN A 18 15.75 1.82 -8.06
N ASP A 19 14.90 1.79 -9.08
CA ASP A 19 15.12 2.57 -10.31
C ASP A 19 15.17 4.08 -10.02
N SER A 20 14.31 4.54 -9.10
CA SER A 20 14.29 5.95 -8.66
C SER A 20 15.55 6.33 -7.87
N ILE A 21 16.12 5.40 -7.09
CA ILE A 21 17.39 5.59 -6.37
C ILE A 21 18.54 5.65 -7.37
N ASP A 22 18.63 4.70 -8.29
CA ASP A 22 19.70 4.58 -9.29
C ASP A 22 19.72 5.79 -10.24
N ALA A 23 18.54 6.33 -10.55
CA ALA A 23 18.38 7.56 -11.31
C ALA A 23 18.68 8.85 -10.50
N GLY A 24 19.00 8.73 -9.21
CA GLY A 24 19.29 9.87 -8.33
C GLY A 24 18.07 10.75 -8.00
N ARG A 25 16.85 10.26 -8.25
CA ARG A 25 15.60 10.97 -7.96
C ARG A 25 15.31 11.05 -6.47
N VAL A 26 15.72 10.04 -5.74
CA VAL A 26 15.57 9.93 -4.30
C VAL A 26 16.85 9.40 -3.68
N THR A 27 17.09 9.75 -2.42
CA THR A 27 18.26 9.29 -1.66
C THR A 27 17.76 8.31 -0.59
N GLU A 28 18.38 7.12 -0.56
CA GLU A 28 18.06 6.11 0.44
C GLU A 28 18.74 6.47 1.77
N GLU A 29 17.95 6.46 2.85
CA GLU A 29 18.47 6.54 4.20
C GLU A 29 19.21 5.25 4.56
N LYS A 30 20.26 5.35 5.36
CA LYS A 30 21.05 4.22 5.83
C LYS A 30 20.94 4.10 7.34
N GLY A 31 20.87 2.89 7.84
CA GLY A 31 20.84 2.60 9.28
C GLY A 31 19.74 1.61 9.68
N PRO A 32 19.73 1.20 10.94
CA PRO A 32 18.81 0.14 11.41
C PRO A 32 17.33 0.51 11.37
N LEU A 33 17.01 1.81 11.28
CA LEU A 33 15.64 2.33 11.19
C LEU A 33 15.32 2.90 9.79
N ALA A 34 16.21 2.69 8.82
CA ALA A 34 15.99 3.17 7.46
C ALA A 34 14.74 2.53 6.84
N SER A 35 13.92 3.36 6.17
CA SER A 35 12.69 2.92 5.54
C SER A 35 12.59 3.46 4.12
N ARG A 36 12.20 2.61 3.18
CA ARG A 36 11.88 3.00 1.80
C ARG A 36 10.45 3.50 1.61
N ASN A 37 9.63 3.52 2.65
CA ASN A 37 8.21 3.88 2.53
C ASN A 37 7.99 5.28 1.97
N ALA A 38 8.78 6.27 2.42
CA ALA A 38 8.69 7.64 1.91
C ALA A 38 9.09 7.74 0.42
N LEU A 39 10.03 6.90 -0.02
CA LEU A 39 10.55 6.89 -1.38
C LEU A 39 9.52 6.37 -2.40
N GLN A 40 8.59 5.53 -1.96
CA GLN A 40 7.52 4.99 -2.82
C GLN A 40 6.64 6.09 -3.41
N THR A 41 6.50 7.23 -2.74
CA THR A 41 5.66 8.33 -3.21
C THR A 41 6.20 8.90 -4.53
N VAL A 42 7.50 9.12 -4.63
CA VAL A 42 8.13 9.65 -5.86
C VAL A 42 7.96 8.65 -7.00
N THR A 43 8.30 7.39 -6.78
CA THR A 43 8.14 6.31 -7.78
C THR A 43 6.70 6.19 -8.28
N LEU A 44 5.72 6.33 -7.38
CA LEU A 44 4.30 6.27 -7.75
C LEU A 44 3.87 7.49 -8.57
N LEU A 45 4.34 8.70 -8.23
CA LEU A 45 4.03 9.90 -8.99
C LEU A 45 4.64 9.84 -10.40
N ASP A 46 5.88 9.39 -10.52
CA ASP A 46 6.54 9.18 -11.80
C ASP A 46 5.75 8.18 -12.68
N ALA A 47 5.28 7.07 -12.08
CA ALA A 47 4.47 6.09 -12.79
C ALA A 47 3.10 6.62 -13.23
N LEU A 48 2.47 7.48 -12.42
CA LEU A 48 1.20 8.14 -12.77
C LEU A 48 1.39 9.12 -13.94
N ASP A 49 2.48 9.88 -13.93
CA ASP A 49 2.81 10.86 -14.97
C ASP A 49 3.18 10.16 -16.28
N GLU A 50 4.02 9.14 -16.25
CA GLU A 50 4.38 8.31 -17.40
C GLU A 50 3.15 7.67 -18.05
N GLY A 51 2.26 7.13 -17.23
CA GLY A 51 1.02 6.52 -17.70
C GLY A 51 -0.07 7.51 -18.06
N LYS A 52 0.11 8.80 -17.75
CA LYS A 52 -0.89 9.87 -17.91
C LYS A 52 -2.22 9.52 -17.26
N TYR A 53 -2.14 8.95 -16.05
CA TYR A 53 -3.33 8.52 -15.32
C TYR A 53 -3.96 9.68 -14.57
N ASP A 54 -5.26 9.86 -14.75
CA ASP A 54 -6.06 10.85 -14.02
C ASP A 54 -6.41 10.40 -12.60
N ALA A 55 -6.41 9.09 -12.39
CA ALA A 55 -6.76 8.49 -11.11
C ALA A 55 -5.96 7.22 -10.81
N ALA A 56 -5.66 7.01 -9.53
CA ALA A 56 -5.11 5.76 -9.00
C ALA A 56 -6.07 5.18 -7.96
N LEU A 57 -6.50 3.93 -8.18
CA LEU A 57 -7.35 3.22 -7.25
C LEU A 57 -6.51 2.58 -6.15
N GLY A 58 -7.00 2.66 -4.91
CA GLY A 58 -6.36 2.05 -3.75
C GLY A 58 -7.36 1.38 -2.84
N GLY A 59 -6.90 0.40 -2.06
CA GLY A 59 -7.73 -0.36 -1.11
C GLY A 59 -7.84 0.27 0.29
N GLY A 60 -7.29 1.48 0.50
CA GLY A 60 -7.31 2.13 1.81
C GLY A 60 -8.74 2.38 2.33
N ARG A 61 -8.93 2.17 3.64
CA ARG A 61 -10.21 2.39 4.32
C ARG A 61 -10.02 3.36 5.48
N ARG A 62 -11.04 4.17 5.76
CA ARG A 62 -11.01 5.10 6.91
C ARG A 62 -11.03 4.39 8.28
N ASP A 63 -11.47 3.15 8.28
CA ASP A 63 -11.54 2.29 9.46
C ASP A 63 -10.16 1.81 9.95
N GLU A 64 -9.13 1.81 9.09
CA GLU A 64 -7.81 1.29 9.44
C GLU A 64 -7.12 2.12 10.53
N GLU A 65 -7.09 3.43 10.38
CA GLU A 65 -6.49 4.34 11.36
C GLU A 65 -6.89 5.81 11.13
N LYS A 66 -6.64 6.68 12.12
CA LYS A 66 -6.94 8.12 12.04
C LYS A 66 -6.22 8.82 10.88
N ALA A 67 -5.00 8.39 10.53
CA ALA A 67 -4.23 8.96 9.43
C ALA A 67 -4.89 8.72 8.06
N ARG A 68 -5.81 7.76 7.95
CA ARG A 68 -6.60 7.45 6.76
C ARG A 68 -7.76 8.42 6.49
N ALA A 69 -7.94 9.47 7.30
CA ALA A 69 -9.00 10.46 7.09
C ALA A 69 -8.97 11.15 5.72
N LYS A 70 -7.80 11.24 5.08
CA LYS A 70 -7.59 11.74 3.72
C LYS A 70 -8.08 10.81 2.61
N GLU A 71 -8.33 9.55 2.95
CA GLU A 71 -8.69 8.50 2.00
C GLU A 71 -10.20 8.43 1.83
N ARG A 72 -10.72 9.49 1.20
CA ARG A 72 -12.11 9.62 0.75
C ARG A 72 -12.31 8.80 -0.52
N PHE A 73 -13.55 8.62 -0.98
CA PHE A 73 -13.78 7.99 -2.28
C PHE A 73 -12.97 8.68 -3.37
N PHE A 74 -12.98 10.01 -3.41
CA PHE A 74 -12.16 10.81 -4.33
C PHE A 74 -11.22 11.71 -3.50
N SER A 75 -10.03 11.22 -3.19
CA SER A 75 -9.01 12.00 -2.50
C SER A 75 -8.25 12.86 -3.50
N HIS A 76 -8.54 14.16 -3.51
CA HIS A 76 -7.94 15.12 -4.41
C HIS A 76 -6.46 15.34 -4.12
N ARG A 77 -5.64 15.32 -5.15
CA ARG A 77 -4.20 15.55 -5.09
C ARG A 77 -3.84 16.71 -5.98
N ASP A 78 -3.08 17.66 -5.45
CA ASP A 78 -2.54 18.77 -6.20
C ASP A 78 -1.48 18.32 -7.23
N SER A 79 -0.94 19.26 -7.98
CA SER A 79 0.11 19.01 -8.99
C SER A 79 1.42 18.47 -8.42
N PHE A 80 1.62 18.51 -7.08
CA PHE A 80 2.75 17.91 -6.38
C PHE A 80 2.41 16.53 -5.78
N GLY A 81 1.20 16.05 -6.02
CA GLY A 81 0.71 14.77 -5.49
C GLY A 81 0.32 14.81 -4.01
N GLN A 82 0.27 15.99 -3.40
CA GLN A 82 -0.13 16.16 -2.01
C GLN A 82 -1.64 16.22 -1.86
N TRP A 83 -2.14 15.76 -0.73
CA TRP A 83 -3.56 15.91 -0.43
C TRP A 83 -3.92 17.36 -0.22
N ASP A 84 -4.90 17.84 -0.99
CA ASP A 84 -5.41 19.20 -0.88
C ASP A 84 -6.74 19.25 -0.11
N PRO A 85 -6.71 19.44 1.21
CA PRO A 85 -7.92 19.49 2.03
C PRO A 85 -8.81 20.67 1.71
N LYS A 86 -8.31 21.74 1.09
CA LYS A 86 -9.10 22.93 0.75
C LYS A 86 -10.00 22.67 -0.45
N ASN A 87 -9.49 21.92 -1.42
CA ASN A 87 -10.23 21.54 -2.62
C ASN A 87 -10.93 20.18 -2.50
N GLN A 88 -10.67 19.46 -1.40
CA GLN A 88 -11.38 18.22 -1.11
C GLN A 88 -12.87 18.48 -0.94
N ARG A 89 -13.68 17.91 -1.82
CA ARG A 89 -15.15 18.04 -1.75
C ARG A 89 -15.73 17.17 -0.65
N PRO A 90 -16.73 17.64 0.08
CA PRO A 90 -17.54 16.78 0.94
C PRO A 90 -18.29 15.73 0.11
N GLU A 91 -18.22 14.47 0.54
CA GLU A 91 -18.87 13.34 -0.14
C GLU A 91 -20.21 12.97 0.55
N LEU A 92 -21.02 14.00 0.83
CA LEU A 92 -22.33 13.83 1.42
C LEU A 92 -23.33 13.28 0.38
N TRP A 93 -24.22 12.41 0.84
CA TRP A 93 -25.28 11.80 0.01
C TRP A 93 -24.76 11.12 -1.27
N ASN A 94 -23.52 10.57 -1.24
CA ASN A 94 -22.87 9.94 -2.40
C ASN A 94 -22.71 10.87 -3.62
N ILE A 95 -22.56 12.16 -3.36
CA ILE A 95 -22.25 13.14 -4.42
C ILE A 95 -20.73 13.21 -4.56
N PHE A 96 -20.22 12.72 -5.69
CA PHE A 96 -18.78 12.71 -5.99
C PHE A 96 -18.47 13.76 -7.07
N ASN A 97 -17.30 14.36 -6.98
CA ASN A 97 -16.79 15.30 -7.97
C ASN A 97 -15.39 14.89 -8.41
N GLY A 98 -15.28 14.46 -9.66
CA GLY A 98 -14.01 14.10 -10.30
C GLY A 98 -13.39 15.22 -11.14
N ARG A 99 -13.87 16.49 -11.00
CA ARG A 99 -13.26 17.60 -11.72
C ARG A 99 -11.87 17.90 -11.17
N LYS A 100 -10.88 17.93 -12.06
CA LYS A 100 -9.50 18.28 -11.76
C LYS A 100 -8.96 19.31 -12.75
N GLU A 101 -7.92 20.01 -12.35
CA GLU A 101 -7.12 20.86 -13.21
C GLU A 101 -5.94 20.09 -13.81
N HIS A 102 -5.19 20.74 -14.69
CA HIS A 102 -4.01 20.13 -15.30
C HIS A 102 -2.92 19.85 -14.23
N GLY A 103 -2.36 18.65 -14.26
CA GLY A 103 -1.34 18.21 -13.31
C GLY A 103 -1.89 17.64 -11.99
N GLU A 104 -3.18 17.82 -11.72
CA GLU A 104 -3.83 17.21 -10.56
C GLU A 104 -4.29 15.79 -10.87
N HIS A 105 -4.49 14.99 -9.81
CA HIS A 105 -5.03 13.64 -9.95
C HIS A 105 -5.86 13.25 -8.73
N PHE A 106 -6.62 12.17 -8.84
CA PHE A 106 -7.35 11.57 -7.73
C PHE A 106 -6.70 10.27 -7.25
N ARG A 107 -6.69 10.09 -5.93
CA ARG A 107 -6.59 8.76 -5.32
C ARG A 107 -8.02 8.33 -5.01
N VAL A 108 -8.46 7.24 -5.64
CA VAL A 108 -9.83 6.75 -5.51
C VAL A 108 -9.83 5.53 -4.60
N PHE A 109 -10.62 5.58 -3.53
CA PHE A 109 -10.72 4.52 -2.53
C PHE A 109 -12.14 3.97 -2.48
N PRO A 110 -12.48 3.01 -3.35
CA PRO A 110 -13.85 2.48 -3.42
C PRO A 110 -14.33 1.84 -2.12
N LEU A 111 -13.39 1.36 -1.30
CA LEU A 111 -13.65 0.70 -0.01
C LEU A 111 -13.58 1.66 1.19
N SER A 112 -13.50 2.97 0.94
CA SER A 112 -13.25 4.00 1.97
C SER A 112 -14.15 3.90 3.20
N ASN A 113 -15.42 3.51 3.04
CA ASN A 113 -16.41 3.40 4.11
C ASN A 113 -16.58 1.98 4.67
N TRP A 114 -15.84 1.02 4.14
CA TRP A 114 -15.95 -0.37 4.55
C TRP A 114 -15.18 -0.63 5.84
N THR A 115 -15.73 -1.46 6.71
CA THR A 115 -15.03 -2.00 7.87
C THR A 115 -14.19 -3.21 7.48
N GLU A 116 -13.31 -3.65 8.38
CA GLU A 116 -12.56 -4.90 8.21
C GLU A 116 -13.50 -6.09 8.02
N MET A 117 -14.59 -6.13 8.79
CA MET A 117 -15.59 -7.20 8.70
C MET A 117 -16.29 -7.22 7.33
N ASP A 118 -16.59 -6.06 6.76
CA ASP A 118 -17.21 -5.97 5.43
C ASP A 118 -16.30 -6.58 4.36
N ILE A 119 -15.00 -6.35 4.46
CA ILE A 119 -14.00 -6.95 3.55
C ILE A 119 -14.02 -8.46 3.64
N TRP A 120 -13.96 -9.02 4.85
CA TRP A 120 -13.95 -10.48 5.04
C TRP A 120 -15.26 -11.13 4.59
N GLN A 121 -16.38 -10.49 4.83
CA GLN A 121 -17.68 -10.95 4.35
C GLN A 121 -17.75 -10.94 2.81
N TYR A 122 -17.24 -9.88 2.19
CA TYR A 122 -17.21 -9.77 0.74
C TYR A 122 -16.27 -10.81 0.11
N ILE A 123 -15.07 -11.01 0.64
CA ILE A 123 -14.14 -12.05 0.20
C ILE A 123 -14.81 -13.42 0.23
N LYS A 124 -15.53 -13.73 1.33
CA LYS A 124 -16.25 -14.99 1.48
C LYS A 124 -17.42 -15.11 0.49
N LEU A 125 -18.20 -14.05 0.31
CA LEU A 125 -19.37 -14.02 -0.56
C LEU A 125 -18.98 -14.23 -2.03
N GLU A 126 -17.95 -13.50 -2.48
CA GLU A 126 -17.48 -13.52 -3.86
C GLU A 126 -16.43 -14.62 -4.12
N ASN A 127 -16.08 -15.40 -3.10
CA ASN A 127 -15.05 -16.44 -3.16
C ASN A 127 -13.73 -15.94 -3.75
N ILE A 128 -13.27 -14.76 -3.28
CA ILE A 128 -12.06 -14.11 -3.76
C ILE A 128 -10.82 -14.85 -3.25
N LEU A 129 -9.92 -15.19 -4.15
CA LEU A 129 -8.63 -15.77 -3.79
C LEU A 129 -7.73 -14.69 -3.21
N ILE A 130 -7.28 -14.90 -1.99
CA ILE A 130 -6.33 -14.04 -1.28
C ILE A 130 -5.03 -14.78 -0.99
N PRO A 131 -3.90 -14.06 -0.84
CA PRO A 131 -2.61 -14.66 -0.49
C PRO A 131 -2.63 -15.38 0.86
N ASN A 132 -1.84 -16.46 0.98
CA ASN A 132 -1.70 -17.21 2.23
C ASN A 132 -1.20 -16.37 3.41
N LEU A 133 -0.59 -15.22 3.14
CA LEU A 133 -0.15 -14.28 4.16
C LEU A 133 -1.28 -13.82 5.10
N TYR A 134 -2.53 -13.82 4.63
CA TYR A 134 -3.71 -13.47 5.43
C TYR A 134 -4.24 -14.60 6.30
N PHE A 135 -3.65 -15.77 6.22
CA PHE A 135 -4.01 -16.92 7.04
C PHE A 135 -2.89 -17.25 8.00
N SER A 136 -3.23 -17.88 9.13
CA SER A 136 -2.24 -18.39 10.08
C SER A 136 -1.28 -19.35 9.38
N HIS A 137 0.01 -19.12 9.52
CA HIS A 137 1.06 -19.97 8.96
C HIS A 137 2.32 -19.90 9.81
N GLU A 138 3.11 -20.97 9.81
CA GLU A 138 4.40 -21.04 10.47
C GLU A 138 5.48 -20.37 9.60
N ARG A 139 6.33 -19.58 10.23
CA ARG A 139 7.51 -19.00 9.60
C ARG A 139 8.62 -18.76 10.60
N GLU A 140 9.86 -18.75 10.11
CA GLU A 140 11.03 -18.39 10.90
C GLU A 140 11.01 -16.91 11.27
N VAL A 141 11.23 -16.60 12.54
CA VAL A 141 11.27 -15.24 13.05
C VAL A 141 12.49 -15.03 13.94
N VAL A 142 12.96 -13.79 14.01
CA VAL A 142 13.99 -13.32 14.93
C VAL A 142 13.45 -12.16 15.76
N GLU A 143 13.80 -12.11 17.04
CA GLU A 143 13.44 -11.00 17.91
C GLU A 143 14.48 -9.89 17.82
N ARG A 144 14.06 -8.69 17.42
CA ARG A 144 14.88 -7.46 17.42
C ARG A 144 14.18 -6.37 18.20
N SER A 145 14.80 -5.90 19.28
CA SER A 145 14.25 -4.84 20.14
C SER A 145 12.82 -5.10 20.62
N GLY A 146 12.52 -6.35 20.99
CA GLY A 146 11.19 -6.75 21.49
C GLY A 146 10.14 -6.96 20.40
N THR A 147 10.53 -6.94 19.12
CA THR A 147 9.63 -7.16 17.99
C THR A 147 10.05 -8.42 17.23
N LEU A 148 9.08 -9.30 16.96
CA LEU A 148 9.30 -10.45 16.09
C LEU A 148 9.31 -10.05 14.64
N ILE A 149 10.41 -10.32 13.94
CA ILE A 149 10.63 -9.99 12.53
C ILE A 149 10.80 -11.28 11.75
N ALA A 150 10.08 -11.42 10.66
CA ALA A 150 10.22 -12.58 9.78
C ALA A 150 11.60 -12.60 9.12
N VAL A 151 12.25 -13.74 9.12
CA VAL A 151 13.47 -13.97 8.38
C VAL A 151 13.13 -14.14 6.90
N THR A 152 13.68 -13.27 6.06
CA THR A 152 13.48 -13.27 4.61
C THR A 152 14.79 -12.90 3.91
N GLU A 153 14.83 -12.95 2.58
CA GLU A 153 15.96 -12.45 1.80
C GLU A 153 16.25 -10.94 2.03
N HIS A 154 15.22 -10.17 2.42
CA HIS A 154 15.35 -8.74 2.70
C HIS A 154 15.62 -8.43 4.18
N THR A 155 15.37 -9.39 5.04
CA THR A 155 15.61 -9.33 6.49
C THR A 155 16.37 -10.57 6.95
N PRO A 156 17.62 -10.79 6.46
CA PRO A 156 18.40 -11.96 6.82
C PRO A 156 18.82 -11.90 8.30
N LEU A 157 19.14 -13.06 8.84
CA LEU A 157 19.77 -13.16 10.17
C LEU A 157 21.10 -12.40 10.16
N GLN A 158 21.37 -11.68 11.25
CA GLN A 158 22.68 -11.09 11.50
C GLN A 158 23.62 -12.13 12.12
N ASN A 159 24.94 -11.94 12.02
CA ASN A 159 25.93 -12.94 12.41
C ASN A 159 25.87 -13.36 13.89
N ASP A 160 25.29 -12.56 14.73
CA ASP A 160 25.10 -12.76 16.20
C ASP A 160 23.70 -13.20 16.58
N GLU A 161 22.79 -13.31 15.62
CA GLU A 161 21.43 -13.75 15.86
C GLU A 161 21.31 -15.26 15.66
N LEU A 162 20.96 -15.96 16.73
CA LEU A 162 20.56 -17.36 16.63
C LEU A 162 19.11 -17.42 16.13
N SER A 163 18.87 -18.22 15.11
CA SER A 163 17.52 -18.55 14.69
C SER A 163 16.86 -19.35 15.82
N GLU A 164 16.03 -18.69 16.59
CA GLU A 164 15.08 -19.43 17.41
C GLU A 164 14.00 -19.95 16.46
N SER A 165 14.08 -21.22 16.12
CA SER A 165 12.97 -21.94 15.51
C SER A 165 11.88 -22.08 16.55
N SER A 166 11.18 -21.02 16.84
CA SER A 166 9.95 -21.10 17.59
C SER A 166 8.82 -21.19 16.57
N SER A 167 8.22 -22.37 16.48
CA SER A 167 6.88 -22.54 15.95
C SER A 167 5.90 -21.74 16.82
N LYS A 168 5.90 -20.43 16.64
CA LYS A 168 4.85 -19.58 17.19
C LYS A 168 3.90 -19.30 16.06
N ASP A 169 2.71 -19.85 16.19
CA ASP A 169 1.56 -19.45 15.38
C ASP A 169 1.44 -17.92 15.43
N MET A 170 1.90 -17.23 14.41
CA MET A 170 1.55 -15.84 14.25
C MET A 170 0.13 -15.80 13.74
N VAL A 171 -0.80 -15.58 14.66
CA VAL A 171 -2.14 -15.13 14.32
C VAL A 171 -1.98 -13.68 13.86
N LEU A 172 -2.18 -13.44 12.58
CA LEU A 172 -2.41 -12.08 12.09
C LEU A 172 -3.88 -11.77 12.44
N GLU A 173 -4.07 -10.90 13.42
CA GLU A 173 -5.37 -10.31 13.71
C GLU A 173 -5.81 -9.39 12.57
#